data_71a8260ac7fbb7f3f8ec42b99d74cb8f
#
_entry.id   71a8260ac7fbb7f3f8ec42b99d74cb8f
#
_cell.length_a   1.000
_cell.length_b   1.000
_cell.length_c   1.000
_cell.angle_alpha   90.00
_cell.angle_beta   90.00
_cell.angle_gamma   90.00
#
_symmetry.space_group_name_H-M   'P 1'
#
loop_
_entity.id
_entity.type
_entity.pdbx_description
1 polymer ?
#
loop_
_entity_poly.entity_id
_entity_poly.type
_entity_poly.pdbx_seq_one_letter_code
_entity_poly.pdbx_strand_id
1 'polypeptide(L)'
;YRVTVVDTMWFDNFLEPHKNLHVLKADIRNIESIDLDGIDTIIHLASVANDPCGDLDPKLTWEISALATMQLADKAAKNNVKQFIYASSGSVYGVKEEDQVTEDLELKPISEYNKTKMVAERVLLSYSDKMIVQIIRPATVCGYSPRMRLDVSVNMLTMQALTNGVITVFGGNQ
;
A
#
# COMPACT_ATOMS: atom_id res chain seq x y z
N TYR A 1 15.91 -15.50 4.77
CA TYR A 1 15.95 -14.04 5.01
C TYR A 1 15.75 -13.75 6.50
N ARG A 2 16.26 -12.62 6.96
CA ARG A 2 15.82 -11.97 8.19
C ARG A 2 14.81 -10.91 7.80
N VAL A 3 13.71 -10.83 8.54
CA VAL A 3 12.59 -9.93 8.23
C VAL A 3 12.30 -9.07 9.45
N THR A 4 12.22 -7.76 9.26
CA THR A 4 11.70 -6.84 10.26
C THR A 4 10.37 -6.28 9.74
N VAL A 5 9.30 -6.48 10.51
CA VAL A 5 7.98 -5.91 10.22
C VAL A 5 7.75 -4.71 11.13
N VAL A 6 7.40 -3.60 10.52
CA VAL A 6 7.06 -2.35 11.23
C VAL A 6 5.61 -2.04 10.94
N ASP A 7 4.78 -1.97 11.98
CA ASP A 7 3.34 -1.69 11.86
C ASP A 7 2.81 -1.03 13.14
N THR A 8 1.77 -0.23 13.03
CA THR A 8 1.07 0.36 14.18
C THR A 8 0.26 -0.65 14.97
N MET A 9 0.00 -1.81 14.40
CA MET A 9 -0.81 -2.92 14.96
C MET A 9 -2.23 -2.47 15.34
N TRP A 10 -2.87 -1.64 14.49
CA TRP A 10 -4.26 -1.22 14.71
C TRP A 10 -5.26 -2.38 14.71
N PHE A 11 -4.90 -3.47 14.05
CA PHE A 11 -5.75 -4.67 13.90
C PHE A 11 -5.11 -5.92 14.52
N ASP A 12 -4.27 -5.74 15.53
CA ASP A 12 -3.48 -6.80 16.14
C ASP A 12 -2.30 -7.33 15.30
N ASN A 13 -1.53 -8.21 15.93
CA ASN A 13 -0.43 -8.92 15.30
C ASN A 13 -0.82 -10.38 15.05
N PHE A 14 -1.03 -10.74 13.79
CA PHE A 14 -1.37 -12.09 13.35
C PHE A 14 -0.16 -12.87 12.81
N LEU A 15 1.05 -12.33 12.97
CA LEU A 15 2.27 -12.98 12.49
C LEU A 15 2.69 -14.10 13.44
N GLU A 16 2.91 -15.29 12.91
CA GLU A 16 3.44 -16.40 13.68
C GLU A 16 4.90 -16.12 14.09
N PRO A 17 5.28 -16.39 15.35
CA PRO A 17 6.65 -16.20 15.80
C PRO A 17 7.64 -17.03 14.98
N HIS A 18 8.73 -16.40 14.54
CA HIS A 18 9.79 -17.09 13.82
C HIS A 18 11.16 -16.53 14.22
N LYS A 19 12.20 -17.38 14.29
CA LYS A 19 13.55 -16.98 14.72
C LYS A 19 14.20 -15.86 13.90
N ASN A 20 13.77 -15.70 12.65
CA ASN A 20 14.26 -14.68 11.72
C ASN A 20 13.27 -13.52 11.53
N LEU A 21 12.20 -13.47 12.33
CA LEU A 21 11.19 -12.41 12.29
C LEU A 21 11.35 -11.52 13.51
N HIS A 22 11.55 -10.23 13.26
CA HIS A 22 11.46 -9.19 14.26
C HIS A 22 10.22 -8.32 13.98
N VAL A 23 9.42 -8.06 15.00
CA VAL A 23 8.21 -7.24 14.87
C VAL A 23 8.36 -6.00 15.74
N LEU A 24 8.29 -4.82 15.12
CA LEU A 24 8.37 -3.53 15.77
C LEU A 24 7.02 -2.82 15.66
N LYS A 25 6.38 -2.57 16.81
CA LYS A 25 5.19 -1.72 16.85
C LYS A 25 5.62 -0.25 16.80
N ALA A 26 5.47 0.38 15.65
CA ALA A 26 5.82 1.78 15.45
C ALA A 26 4.97 2.43 14.35
N ASP A 27 4.88 3.75 14.39
CA ASP A 27 4.22 4.56 13.38
C ASP A 27 5.26 5.08 12.37
N ILE A 28 5.00 4.87 11.09
CA ILE A 28 5.92 5.27 10.01
C ILE A 28 6.17 6.79 9.97
N ARG A 29 5.28 7.59 10.53
CA ARG A 29 5.47 9.04 10.67
C ARG A 29 6.64 9.39 11.62
N ASN A 30 6.94 8.49 12.56
CA ASN A 30 8.12 8.61 13.40
C ASN A 30 9.30 7.84 12.79
N ILE A 31 9.80 8.35 11.67
CA ILE A 31 10.84 7.68 10.86
C ILE A 31 12.13 7.42 11.64
N GLU A 32 12.43 8.22 12.65
CA GLU A 32 13.63 8.05 13.47
C GLU A 32 13.58 6.79 14.34
N SER A 33 12.38 6.31 14.69
CA SER A 33 12.20 5.07 15.44
C SER A 33 12.45 3.79 14.62
N ILE A 34 12.58 3.91 13.30
CA ILE A 34 12.74 2.79 12.37
C ILE A 34 14.21 2.69 12.00
N ASP A 35 14.90 1.70 12.54
CA ASP A 35 16.29 1.43 12.18
C ASP A 35 16.38 0.70 10.83
N LEU A 36 17.22 1.20 9.93
CA LEU A 36 17.49 0.62 8.62
C LEU A 36 18.92 0.08 8.47
N ASP A 37 19.68 0.01 9.56
CA ASP A 37 21.03 -0.55 9.50
C ASP A 37 21.03 -2.01 9.07
N GLY A 38 21.81 -2.34 8.05
CA GLY A 38 21.89 -3.68 7.48
C GLY A 38 20.64 -4.16 6.74
N ILE A 39 19.70 -3.26 6.40
CA ILE A 39 18.55 -3.58 5.58
C ILE A 39 18.91 -3.51 4.10
N ASP A 40 18.76 -4.61 3.39
CA ASP A 40 18.99 -4.68 1.95
C ASP A 40 17.77 -4.25 1.13
N THR A 41 16.57 -4.61 1.56
CA THR A 41 15.32 -4.43 0.80
C THR A 41 14.21 -3.94 1.69
N ILE A 42 13.48 -2.93 1.24
CA ILE A 42 12.24 -2.46 1.86
C ILE A 42 11.06 -2.87 0.99
N ILE A 43 10.04 -3.49 1.59
CA ILE A 43 8.72 -3.71 1.00
C ILE A 43 7.76 -2.77 1.73
N HIS A 44 7.41 -1.66 1.07
CA HIS A 44 6.62 -0.61 1.68
C HIS A 44 5.13 -0.78 1.38
N LEU A 45 4.39 -1.23 2.39
CA LEU A 45 2.95 -1.48 2.35
C LEU A 45 2.16 -0.49 3.20
N ALA A 46 2.83 0.24 4.12
CA ALA A 46 2.17 1.14 5.05
C ALA A 46 1.47 2.30 4.33
N SER A 47 0.19 2.45 4.60
CA SER A 47 -0.67 3.46 3.98
C SER A 47 -2.00 3.54 4.72
N VAL A 48 -2.70 4.68 4.66
CA VAL A 48 -4.15 4.70 4.85
C VAL A 48 -4.75 4.02 3.63
N ALA A 49 -5.35 2.86 3.83
CA ALA A 49 -5.75 1.99 2.74
C ALA A 49 -7.21 2.24 2.32
N ASN A 50 -7.45 2.34 1.03
CA ASN A 50 -8.72 2.55 0.31
C ASN A 50 -9.25 4.00 0.28
N ASP A 51 -10.14 4.24 -0.68
CA ASP A 51 -10.71 5.56 -0.94
C ASP A 51 -11.56 6.06 0.23
N PRO A 52 -12.52 5.28 0.80
CA PRO A 52 -13.32 5.76 1.93
C PRO A 52 -12.51 6.15 3.16
N CYS A 53 -11.45 5.40 3.50
CA CYS A 53 -10.59 5.75 4.62
C CYS A 53 -9.75 6.99 4.31
N GLY A 54 -9.32 7.15 3.06
CA GLY A 54 -8.58 8.33 2.61
C GLY A 54 -9.39 9.62 2.71
N ASP A 55 -10.68 9.54 2.43
CA ASP A 55 -11.60 10.68 2.47
C ASP A 55 -12.03 11.07 3.88
N LEU A 56 -11.98 10.14 4.85
CA LEU A 56 -12.31 10.43 6.26
C LEU A 56 -11.33 11.42 6.91
N ASP A 57 -10.05 11.28 6.61
CA ASP A 57 -9.01 12.19 7.07
C ASP A 57 -7.95 12.37 5.97
N PRO A 58 -8.17 13.32 5.05
CA PRO A 58 -7.23 13.61 3.97
C PRO A 58 -5.84 13.99 4.48
N LYS A 59 -5.77 14.78 5.56
CA LYS A 59 -4.48 15.21 6.13
C LYS A 59 -3.67 14.00 6.60
N LEU A 60 -4.26 13.13 7.41
CA LEU A 60 -3.62 11.90 7.87
C LEU A 60 -3.18 11.01 6.71
N THR A 61 -4.02 10.93 5.67
CA THR A 61 -3.73 10.16 4.45
C THR A 61 -2.48 10.67 3.75
N TRP A 62 -2.33 11.99 3.59
CA TRP A 62 -1.13 12.59 3.02
C TRP A 62 0.10 12.43 3.90
N GLU A 63 -0.03 12.58 5.22
CA GLU A 63 1.07 12.40 6.16
C GLU A 63 1.63 10.97 6.11
N ILE A 64 0.77 9.96 6.12
CA ILE A 64 1.18 8.55 6.15
C ILE A 64 1.59 8.07 4.76
N SER A 65 0.76 8.31 3.74
CA SER A 65 0.93 7.64 2.44
C SER A 65 1.89 8.36 1.50
N ALA A 66 2.09 9.68 1.67
CA ALA A 66 3.00 10.45 0.83
C ALA A 66 4.22 10.96 1.61
N LEU A 67 4.03 11.74 2.66
CA LEU A 67 5.13 12.37 3.40
C LEU A 67 6.04 11.33 4.08
N ALA A 68 5.44 10.36 4.79
CA ALA A 68 6.23 9.31 5.44
C ALA A 68 6.94 8.40 4.42
N THR A 69 6.33 8.15 3.25
CA THR A 69 6.99 7.43 2.16
C THR A 69 8.23 8.19 1.65
N MET A 70 8.13 9.51 1.48
CA MET A 70 9.26 10.36 1.09
C MET A 70 10.38 10.31 2.13
N GLN A 71 10.05 10.43 3.41
CA GLN A 71 11.03 10.36 4.50
C GLN A 71 11.70 8.98 4.59
N LEU A 72 10.92 7.91 4.39
CA LEU A 72 11.46 6.55 4.35
C LEU A 72 12.41 6.35 3.16
N ALA A 73 12.07 6.88 1.98
CA ALA A 73 12.94 6.81 0.80
C ALA A 73 14.26 7.55 1.00
N ASP A 74 14.23 8.74 1.60
CA ASP A 74 15.43 9.51 1.93
C ASP A 74 16.31 8.77 2.95
N LYS A 75 15.70 8.23 4.01
CA LYS A 75 16.40 7.41 5.01
C LYS A 75 16.96 6.13 4.39
N ALA A 76 16.23 5.46 3.51
CA ALA A 76 16.68 4.26 2.80
C ALA A 76 17.92 4.55 1.95
N ALA A 77 17.91 5.64 1.18
CA ALA A 77 19.03 6.06 0.36
C ALA A 77 20.29 6.39 1.21
N LYS A 78 20.10 7.06 2.35
CA LYS A 78 21.20 7.37 3.29
C LYS A 78 21.81 6.13 3.97
N ASN A 79 21.01 5.07 4.14
CA ASN A 79 21.44 3.80 4.73
C ASN A 79 21.88 2.76 3.68
N ASN A 80 22.05 3.15 2.42
CA ASN A 80 22.48 2.29 1.32
C ASN A 80 21.55 1.06 1.11
N VAL A 81 20.27 1.20 1.34
CA VAL A 81 19.27 0.19 0.98
C VAL A 81 19.35 -0.04 -0.53
N LYS A 82 19.42 -1.30 -0.95
CA LYS A 82 19.64 -1.66 -2.36
C LYS A 82 18.36 -1.63 -3.18
N GLN A 83 17.21 -1.94 -2.55
CA GLN A 83 15.95 -2.14 -3.25
C GLN A 83 14.77 -1.61 -2.43
N PHE A 84 13.89 -0.88 -3.10
CA PHE A 84 12.65 -0.37 -2.53
C PHE A 84 11.47 -0.83 -3.39
N ILE A 85 10.63 -1.69 -2.83
CA ILE A 85 9.41 -2.21 -3.46
C ILE A 85 8.22 -1.47 -2.86
N TYR A 86 7.47 -0.76 -3.68
CA TYR A 86 6.34 0.03 -3.25
C TYR A 86 5.00 -0.54 -3.74
N ALA A 87 4.10 -0.78 -2.80
CA ALA A 87 2.72 -1.11 -3.12
C ALA A 87 1.92 0.17 -3.42
N SER A 88 1.83 0.50 -4.70
CA SER A 88 0.90 1.47 -5.22
C SER A 88 -0.51 0.86 -5.37
N SER A 89 -1.26 1.26 -6.37
CA SER A 89 -2.60 0.74 -6.65
C SER A 89 -2.94 0.90 -8.13
N GLY A 90 -3.65 -0.03 -8.72
CA GLY A 90 -4.22 0.12 -10.06
C GLY A 90 -5.20 1.29 -10.15
N SER A 91 -5.77 1.75 -9.04
CA SER A 91 -6.69 2.89 -9.02
C SER A 91 -6.04 4.25 -9.31
N VAL A 92 -4.69 4.34 -9.34
CA VAL A 92 -3.98 5.56 -9.77
C VAL A 92 -4.24 5.91 -11.22
N TYR A 93 -4.65 4.95 -12.05
CA TYR A 93 -5.02 5.20 -13.44
C TYR A 93 -6.32 5.99 -13.58
N GLY A 94 -7.21 5.96 -12.56
CA GLY A 94 -8.55 6.52 -12.64
C GLY A 94 -9.46 5.72 -13.57
N VAL A 95 -10.45 6.39 -14.15
CA VAL A 95 -11.33 5.79 -15.18
C VAL A 95 -10.61 5.80 -16.52
N LYS A 96 -10.57 4.66 -17.18
CA LYS A 96 -9.94 4.45 -18.48
C LYS A 96 -10.97 3.91 -19.48
N GLU A 97 -10.82 4.35 -20.75
CA GLU A 97 -11.63 3.89 -21.87
C GLU A 97 -10.87 2.87 -22.74
N GLU A 98 -9.57 2.70 -22.48
CA GLU A 98 -8.70 1.78 -23.19
C GLU A 98 -9.05 0.32 -22.81
N ASP A 99 -9.07 -0.57 -23.79
CA ASP A 99 -9.36 -2.01 -23.61
C ASP A 99 -8.34 -2.70 -22.67
N GLN A 100 -7.11 -2.18 -22.62
CA GLN A 100 -6.05 -2.65 -21.74
C GLN A 100 -5.39 -1.47 -21.02
N VAL A 101 -5.27 -1.60 -19.71
CA VAL A 101 -4.55 -0.63 -18.88
C VAL A 101 -3.11 -1.12 -18.72
N THR A 102 -2.16 -0.39 -19.28
CA THR A 102 -0.72 -0.66 -19.25
C THR A 102 0.03 0.40 -18.44
N GLU A 103 1.28 0.12 -18.07
CA GLU A 103 2.07 0.95 -17.16
C GLU A 103 2.46 2.31 -17.75
N ASP A 104 2.43 2.47 -19.05
CA ASP A 104 2.75 3.71 -19.79
C ASP A 104 1.57 4.69 -19.88
N LEU A 105 0.36 4.27 -19.52
CA LEU A 105 -0.80 5.16 -19.53
C LEU A 105 -0.68 6.27 -18.48
N GLU A 106 -1.24 7.42 -18.83
CA GLU A 106 -1.31 8.58 -17.95
C GLU A 106 -2.07 8.25 -16.67
N LEU A 107 -1.53 8.67 -15.52
CA LEU A 107 -2.19 8.53 -14.24
C LEU A 107 -3.17 9.67 -14.02
N LYS A 108 -4.43 9.35 -13.69
CA LYS A 108 -5.52 10.30 -13.42
C LYS A 108 -6.23 9.95 -12.10
N PRO A 109 -5.52 10.06 -10.96
CA PRO A 109 -6.08 9.68 -9.66
C PRO A 109 -7.27 10.58 -9.30
N ILE A 110 -8.33 9.97 -8.75
CA ILE A 110 -9.57 10.68 -8.41
C ILE A 110 -9.61 10.99 -6.91
N SER A 111 -9.44 9.97 -6.06
CA SER A 111 -9.52 10.12 -4.61
C SER A 111 -8.22 10.61 -3.98
N GLU A 112 -8.29 11.06 -2.72
CA GLU A 112 -7.10 11.44 -1.95
C GLU A 112 -6.14 10.26 -1.77
N TYR A 113 -6.65 9.06 -1.54
CA TYR A 113 -5.85 7.85 -1.50
C TYR A 113 -5.05 7.66 -2.79
N ASN A 114 -5.70 7.74 -3.95
CA ASN A 114 -5.07 7.53 -5.25
C ASN A 114 -4.04 8.62 -5.58
N LYS A 115 -4.33 9.88 -5.21
CA LYS A 115 -3.41 11.01 -5.37
C LYS A 115 -2.14 10.81 -4.56
N THR A 116 -2.26 10.38 -3.29
CA THR A 116 -1.09 10.12 -2.44
C THR A 116 -0.25 8.97 -2.97
N LYS A 117 -0.88 7.91 -3.51
CA LYS A 117 -0.16 6.79 -4.14
C LYS A 117 0.62 7.27 -5.37
N MET A 118 0.00 8.03 -6.27
CA MET A 118 0.68 8.58 -7.45
C MET A 118 1.85 9.50 -7.07
N VAL A 119 1.67 10.38 -6.08
CA VAL A 119 2.74 11.29 -5.63
C VAL A 119 3.91 10.49 -5.05
N ALA A 120 3.63 9.49 -4.22
CA ALA A 120 4.64 8.60 -3.66
C ALA A 120 5.43 7.85 -4.75
N GLU A 121 4.77 7.38 -5.81
CA GLU A 121 5.48 6.79 -6.97
C GLU A 121 6.49 7.77 -7.58
N ARG A 122 6.08 9.02 -7.82
CA ARG A 122 6.95 10.05 -8.42
C ARG A 122 8.14 10.36 -7.52
N VAL A 123 7.91 10.48 -6.21
CA VAL A 123 8.98 10.67 -5.24
C VAL A 123 9.95 9.49 -5.27
N LEU A 124 9.45 8.26 -5.19
CA LEU A 124 10.31 7.06 -5.18
C LEU A 124 11.14 6.93 -6.46
N LEU A 125 10.55 7.17 -7.63
CA LEU A 125 11.26 7.13 -8.91
C LEU A 125 12.41 8.14 -8.99
N SER A 126 12.37 9.25 -8.24
CA SER A 126 13.49 10.20 -8.16
C SER A 126 14.73 9.65 -7.43
N TYR A 127 14.60 8.50 -6.76
CA TYR A 127 15.72 7.81 -6.10
C TYR A 127 16.29 6.64 -6.91
N SER A 128 15.87 6.47 -8.17
CA SER A 128 16.30 5.34 -9.02
C SER A 128 17.80 5.34 -9.36
N ASP A 129 18.50 6.46 -9.17
CA ASP A 129 19.94 6.57 -9.24
C ASP A 129 20.68 6.04 -7.99
N LYS A 130 19.98 5.88 -6.88
CA LYS A 130 20.53 5.47 -5.58
C LYS A 130 20.19 4.06 -5.18
N MET A 131 19.04 3.55 -5.61
CA MET A 131 18.54 2.21 -5.28
C MET A 131 17.62 1.69 -6.38
N ILE A 132 17.44 0.37 -6.44
CA ILE A 132 16.44 -0.24 -7.34
C ILE A 132 15.05 0.09 -6.81
N VAL A 133 14.26 0.86 -7.56
CA VAL A 133 12.88 1.18 -7.21
C VAL A 133 11.94 0.34 -8.06
N GLN A 134 11.05 -0.40 -7.40
CA GLN A 134 9.98 -1.18 -8.05
C GLN A 134 8.63 -0.71 -7.54
N ILE A 135 7.75 -0.33 -8.45
CA ILE A 135 6.39 0.11 -8.16
C ILE A 135 5.43 -0.96 -8.66
N ILE A 136 4.62 -1.48 -7.76
CA ILE A 136 3.60 -2.50 -8.07
C ILE A 136 2.24 -1.82 -7.96
N ARG A 137 1.43 -1.87 -9.02
CA ARG A 137 0.06 -1.36 -9.08
C ARG A 137 -0.93 -2.52 -9.10
N PRO A 138 -1.19 -3.16 -7.96
CA PRO A 138 -2.11 -4.29 -7.91
C PRO A 138 -3.53 -3.83 -8.21
N ALA A 139 -4.30 -4.70 -8.84
CA ALA A 139 -5.76 -4.64 -8.82
C ALA A 139 -6.28 -5.01 -7.41
N THR A 140 -7.59 -5.18 -7.25
CA THR A 140 -8.17 -5.55 -5.96
C THR A 140 -7.62 -6.90 -5.48
N VAL A 141 -6.86 -6.86 -4.38
CA VAL A 141 -6.39 -8.07 -3.71
C VAL A 141 -7.49 -8.59 -2.79
N CYS A 142 -7.91 -9.83 -3.00
CA CYS A 142 -8.99 -10.47 -2.27
C CYS A 142 -8.57 -11.86 -1.79
N GLY A 143 -9.42 -12.50 -0.97
CA GLY A 143 -9.20 -13.83 -0.44
C GLY A 143 -9.14 -13.83 1.09
N TYR A 144 -8.89 -15.02 1.65
CA TYR A 144 -8.81 -15.20 3.10
C TYR A 144 -7.55 -14.55 3.68
N SER A 145 -7.73 -13.88 4.81
CA SER A 145 -6.64 -13.47 5.69
C SER A 145 -7.16 -13.40 7.15
N PRO A 146 -6.30 -13.47 8.18
CA PRO A 146 -6.72 -13.32 9.58
C PRO A 146 -7.50 -12.02 9.83
N ARG A 147 -7.11 -10.94 9.17
CA ARG A 147 -7.85 -9.67 9.11
C ARG A 147 -8.45 -9.50 7.72
N MET A 148 -9.44 -10.31 7.38
CA MET A 148 -10.09 -10.25 6.07
C MET A 148 -10.92 -8.98 5.92
N ARG A 149 -10.69 -8.24 4.84
CA ARG A 149 -11.51 -7.09 4.48
C ARG A 149 -12.78 -7.54 3.77
N LEU A 150 -13.94 -7.11 4.27
CA LEU A 150 -15.26 -7.38 3.68
C LEU A 150 -15.77 -6.22 2.81
N ASP A 151 -14.97 -5.17 2.64
CA ASP A 151 -15.24 -4.00 1.79
C ASP A 151 -14.63 -4.11 0.38
N VAL A 152 -13.88 -5.17 0.09
CA VAL A 152 -13.39 -5.45 -1.26
C VAL A 152 -14.39 -6.33 -2.02
N SER A 153 -14.60 -6.03 -3.30
CA SER A 153 -15.71 -6.55 -4.09
C SER A 153 -15.88 -8.07 -4.04
N VAL A 154 -14.83 -8.85 -4.29
CA VAL A 154 -14.93 -10.32 -4.29
C VAL A 154 -15.27 -10.86 -2.91
N ASN A 155 -14.61 -10.39 -1.84
CA ASN A 155 -14.90 -10.84 -0.48
C ASN A 155 -16.31 -10.44 -0.05
N MET A 156 -16.75 -9.20 -0.36
CA MET A 156 -18.07 -8.70 -0.05
C MET A 156 -19.17 -9.51 -0.77
N LEU A 157 -19.05 -9.72 -2.07
CA LEU A 157 -20.04 -10.46 -2.86
C LEU A 157 -20.12 -11.92 -2.41
N THR A 158 -18.97 -12.54 -2.11
CA THR A 158 -18.94 -13.91 -1.55
C THR A 158 -19.67 -13.97 -0.21
N MET A 159 -19.41 -13.01 0.67
CA MET A 159 -20.10 -12.94 1.97
C MET A 159 -21.61 -12.75 1.79
N GLN A 160 -22.05 -11.83 0.92
CA GLN A 160 -23.47 -11.61 0.62
C GLN A 160 -24.15 -12.88 0.10
N ALA A 161 -23.50 -13.59 -0.83
CA ALA A 161 -24.02 -14.85 -1.36
C ALA A 161 -24.23 -15.90 -0.26
N LEU A 162 -23.24 -16.04 0.63
CA LEU A 162 -23.27 -17.06 1.70
C LEU A 162 -24.26 -16.71 2.82
N THR A 163 -24.40 -15.44 3.18
CA THR A 163 -25.23 -15.01 4.32
C THR A 163 -26.67 -14.69 3.93
N ASN A 164 -26.85 -14.05 2.79
CA ASN A 164 -28.16 -13.51 2.36
C ASN A 164 -28.78 -14.30 1.20
N GLY A 165 -28.03 -15.20 0.54
CA GLY A 165 -28.45 -15.88 -0.68
C GLY A 165 -28.62 -14.96 -1.90
N VAL A 166 -28.16 -13.70 -1.80
CA VAL A 166 -28.34 -12.66 -2.82
C VAL A 166 -27.04 -11.89 -2.97
N ILE A 167 -26.69 -11.55 -4.20
CA ILE A 167 -25.57 -10.66 -4.54
C ILE A 167 -26.14 -9.34 -5.07
N THR A 168 -25.69 -8.22 -4.49
CA THR A 168 -26.02 -6.89 -4.99
C THR A 168 -24.92 -6.43 -5.95
N VAL A 169 -25.27 -6.25 -7.22
CA VAL A 169 -24.34 -5.78 -8.26
C VAL A 169 -24.57 -4.30 -8.50
N PHE A 170 -23.49 -3.51 -8.37
CA PHE A 170 -23.45 -2.10 -8.72
C PHE A 170 -22.74 -1.96 -10.08
N GLY A 171 -23.31 -1.18 -11.00
CA GLY A 171 -22.69 -0.92 -12.30
C GLY A 171 -22.65 -2.16 -13.22
N GLY A 172 -23.77 -2.82 -13.43
CA GLY A 172 -23.87 -4.05 -14.21
C GLY A 172 -23.44 -3.99 -15.68
N ASN A 173 -22.97 -2.83 -16.14
CA ASN A 173 -22.45 -2.62 -17.50
C ASN A 173 -20.92 -2.43 -17.51
N GLN A 174 -20.25 -2.73 -16.43
CA GLN A 174 -18.78 -2.66 -16.33
C GLN A 174 -18.16 -4.00 -16.73
#